data_0b9000219301f220e5b48bded7e60671
#
_entry.id   0b9000219301f220e5b48bded7e60671
#
_cell.length_a   1.000
_cell.length_b   1.000
_cell.length_c   1.000
_cell.angle_alpha   90.00
_cell.angle_beta   90.00
_cell.angle_gamma   90.00
#
_symmetry.space_group_name_H-M   'P 1'
#
loop_
_entity.id
_entity.type
_entity.pdbx_description
1 polymer ?
#
loop_
_entity_poly.entity_id
_entity_poly.type
_entity_poly.pdbx_seq_one_letter_code
_entity_poly.pdbx_strand_id
1 'polypeptide(L)'
;MRFSIQGEFLLAKGVILLALVGWLITVGLRVQASRLPTGEPQCETKGTRELTISCKYSVTAAPLQESTTPRIALNRALISFEPWDESHMHVELTFTNDSDKMIAEKRTIYLAFDDAKGENHMRRPLPHVDFTKLEPGKPMTFEETLLAPAFGPGTYSISLWIPSNDATLKFDRAHNFLLSNEGVPDTESGLNRIAKFTATAAPQRKSSKAPD
;
A
#
# COMPACT_ATOMS: atom_id res chain seq x y z
N MET A 1 18.59 -33.47 -71.92
CA MET A 1 19.00 -33.14 -70.54
C MET A 1 17.83 -32.50 -69.77
N ARG A 2 17.17 -33.29 -68.90
CA ARG A 2 16.07 -32.76 -68.05
C ARG A 2 16.67 -32.68 -66.65
N PHE A 3 16.90 -31.49 -66.14
CA PHE A 3 17.27 -31.26 -64.74
C PHE A 3 16.00 -31.18 -63.91
N SER A 4 15.93 -32.04 -62.90
CA SER A 4 14.80 -32.13 -61.96
C SER A 4 14.99 -31.08 -60.86
N ILE A 5 14.15 -30.04 -60.83
CA ILE A 5 14.11 -28.97 -59.80
C ILE A 5 13.05 -29.32 -58.73
N GLN A 6 12.99 -30.57 -58.28
CA GLN A 6 11.98 -30.94 -57.26
C GLN A 6 12.50 -31.14 -55.84
N GLY A 7 13.85 -31.06 -55.64
CA GLY A 7 14.44 -31.31 -54.31
C GLY A 7 14.54 -30.12 -53.38
N GLU A 8 14.56 -28.89 -53.89
CA GLU A 8 14.87 -27.70 -53.04
C GLU A 8 13.62 -27.09 -52.38
N PHE A 9 12.39 -27.35 -52.89
CA PHE A 9 11.18 -26.76 -52.31
C PHE A 9 10.71 -27.43 -51.01
N LEU A 10 11.09 -28.67 -50.75
CA LEU A 10 10.70 -29.38 -49.54
C LEU A 10 11.53 -28.96 -48.29
N LEU A 11 12.82 -28.63 -48.51
CA LEU A 11 13.70 -28.16 -47.42
C LEU A 11 13.33 -26.75 -46.96
N ALA A 12 12.92 -25.88 -47.89
CA ALA A 12 12.53 -24.51 -47.56
C ALA A 12 11.24 -24.46 -46.73
N LYS A 13 10.26 -25.35 -47.04
CA LYS A 13 9.01 -25.41 -46.25
C LYS A 13 9.20 -25.96 -44.84
N GLY A 14 10.11 -26.91 -44.64
CA GLY A 14 10.41 -27.48 -43.33
C GLY A 14 11.10 -26.46 -42.39
N VAL A 15 12.03 -25.67 -42.91
CA VAL A 15 12.76 -24.66 -42.14
C VAL A 15 11.83 -23.50 -41.73
N ILE A 16 10.91 -23.07 -42.60
CA ILE A 16 9.93 -22.03 -42.29
C ILE A 16 8.96 -22.49 -41.20
N LEU A 17 8.52 -23.75 -41.25
CA LEU A 17 7.59 -24.29 -40.25
C LEU A 17 8.24 -24.40 -38.87
N LEU A 18 9.52 -24.82 -38.78
CA LEU A 18 10.24 -24.88 -37.53
C LEU A 18 10.54 -23.48 -36.95
N ALA A 19 10.80 -22.48 -37.81
CA ALA A 19 10.98 -21.12 -37.40
C ALA A 19 9.68 -20.49 -36.83
N LEU A 20 8.53 -20.78 -37.44
CA LEU A 20 7.23 -20.30 -36.95
C LEU A 20 6.81 -20.97 -35.64
N VAL A 21 7.07 -22.27 -35.47
CA VAL A 21 6.78 -22.97 -34.21
C VAL A 21 7.70 -22.48 -33.10
N GLY A 22 8.99 -22.27 -33.38
CA GLY A 22 9.94 -21.69 -32.44
C GLY A 22 9.58 -20.26 -32.02
N TRP A 23 9.04 -19.47 -32.95
CA TRP A 23 8.61 -18.10 -32.67
C TRP A 23 7.33 -18.05 -31.85
N LEU A 24 6.37 -18.96 -32.12
CA LEU A 24 5.14 -19.10 -31.31
C LEU A 24 5.42 -19.57 -29.89
N ILE A 25 6.39 -20.46 -29.68
CA ILE A 25 6.79 -20.91 -28.33
C ILE A 25 7.48 -19.77 -27.56
N THR A 26 8.32 -18.98 -28.21
CA THR A 26 8.98 -17.84 -27.54
C THR A 26 8.03 -16.69 -27.25
N VAL A 27 7.03 -16.42 -28.10
CA VAL A 27 6.00 -15.42 -27.86
C VAL A 27 5.00 -15.90 -26.78
N GLY A 28 4.64 -17.17 -26.79
CA GLY A 28 3.74 -17.75 -25.79
C GLY A 28 4.35 -17.76 -24.37
N LEU A 29 5.65 -18.01 -24.24
CA LEU A 29 6.38 -17.95 -22.96
C LEU A 29 6.59 -16.53 -22.47
N ARG A 30 6.66 -15.51 -23.33
CA ARG A 30 6.76 -14.10 -22.92
C ARG A 30 5.44 -13.50 -22.45
N VAL A 31 4.30 -14.03 -22.85
CA VAL A 31 2.97 -13.51 -22.42
C VAL A 31 2.60 -13.97 -21.01
N GLN A 32 3.19 -15.02 -20.48
CA GLN A 32 2.94 -15.46 -19.09
C GLN A 32 3.89 -14.86 -18.04
N ALA A 33 4.96 -14.18 -18.46
CA ALA A 33 5.95 -13.61 -17.50
C ALA A 33 5.73 -12.13 -17.17
N SER A 34 4.66 -11.48 -17.63
CA SER A 34 4.50 -10.02 -17.52
C SER A 34 3.20 -9.57 -16.87
N ARG A 35 2.74 -10.27 -15.86
CA ARG A 35 1.89 -9.67 -14.84
C ARG A 35 2.55 -9.89 -13.49
N LEU A 36 3.65 -9.17 -13.26
CA LEU A 36 4.01 -8.79 -11.90
C LEU A 36 2.78 -8.08 -11.32
N PRO A 37 2.34 -8.44 -10.11
CA PRO A 37 1.23 -7.74 -9.49
C PRO A 37 1.57 -6.26 -9.47
N THR A 38 0.71 -5.45 -10.06
CA THR A 38 0.65 -4.02 -9.85
C THR A 38 0.81 -3.80 -8.35
N GLY A 39 1.65 -2.85 -7.96
CA GLY A 39 2.07 -2.60 -6.58
C GLY A 39 0.98 -2.20 -5.59
N GLU A 40 -0.25 -2.65 -5.81
CA GLU A 40 -1.34 -2.48 -4.84
C GLU A 40 -1.03 -3.23 -3.55
N PRO A 41 -1.27 -2.60 -2.39
CA PRO A 41 -1.07 -3.22 -1.10
C PRO A 41 -1.92 -4.49 -0.96
N GLN A 42 -1.31 -5.57 -0.49
CA GLN A 42 -2.02 -6.80 -0.17
C GLN A 42 -2.58 -6.67 1.24
N CYS A 43 -3.87 -6.37 1.34
CA CYS A 43 -4.56 -6.20 2.61
C CYS A 43 -5.54 -7.34 2.88
N GLU A 44 -5.51 -7.84 4.12
CA GLU A 44 -6.51 -8.76 4.68
C GLU A 44 -7.24 -8.05 5.82
N THR A 45 -8.56 -8.20 5.86
CA THR A 45 -9.37 -7.75 6.98
C THR A 45 -10.01 -8.95 7.65
N LYS A 46 -9.80 -9.10 8.95
CA LYS A 46 -10.33 -10.22 9.76
C LYS A 46 -11.15 -9.68 10.93
N GLY A 47 -12.06 -10.51 11.40
CA GLY A 47 -12.91 -10.21 12.54
C GLY A 47 -14.24 -9.57 12.16
N THR A 48 -15.23 -9.72 13.06
CA THR A 48 -16.56 -9.14 12.92
C THR A 48 -16.87 -8.16 14.04
N ARG A 49 -16.31 -8.38 15.22
CA ARG A 49 -16.44 -7.51 16.38
C ARG A 49 -15.22 -6.61 16.52
N GLU A 50 -14.05 -7.20 16.53
CA GLU A 50 -12.77 -6.51 16.45
C GLU A 50 -12.24 -6.67 15.02
N LEU A 51 -12.04 -5.57 14.32
CA LEU A 51 -11.44 -5.58 12.99
C LEU A 51 -9.92 -5.55 13.12
N THR A 52 -9.27 -6.50 12.49
CA THR A 52 -7.81 -6.50 12.28
C THR A 52 -7.55 -6.36 10.79
N ILE A 53 -6.90 -5.27 10.41
CA ILE A 53 -6.49 -4.97 9.04
C ILE A 53 -4.98 -5.17 8.97
N SER A 54 -4.54 -6.13 8.16
CA SER A 54 -3.13 -6.42 7.94
C SER A 54 -2.77 -6.19 6.49
N CYS A 55 -1.90 -5.22 6.22
CA CYS A 55 -1.45 -4.88 4.88
C CYS A 55 0.05 -5.11 4.73
N LYS A 56 0.45 -5.68 3.60
CA LYS A 56 1.84 -5.79 3.15
C LYS A 56 2.00 -4.98 1.87
N TYR A 57 3.09 -4.25 1.77
CA TYR A 57 3.39 -3.38 0.65
C TYR A 57 4.61 -3.88 -0.09
N SER A 58 4.58 -3.81 -1.41
CA SER A 58 5.76 -4.07 -2.21
C SER A 58 6.74 -2.91 -2.02
N VAL A 59 7.92 -3.24 -1.54
CA VAL A 59 9.05 -2.31 -1.50
C VAL A 59 9.92 -2.70 -2.69
N THR A 60 10.00 -1.84 -3.69
CA THR A 60 10.95 -2.02 -4.77
C THR A 60 12.33 -1.78 -4.18
N ALA A 61 13.12 -2.84 -4.02
CA ALA A 61 14.52 -2.73 -3.65
C ALA A 61 15.27 -2.02 -4.81
N ALA A 62 15.10 -0.71 -4.90
CA ALA A 62 15.97 0.08 -5.75
C ALA A 62 17.33 0.18 -5.05
N PRO A 63 18.46 0.12 -5.78
CA PRO A 63 19.74 0.44 -5.19
C PRO A 63 19.62 1.81 -4.53
N LEU A 64 20.20 1.95 -3.33
CA LEU A 64 20.24 3.21 -2.58
C LEU A 64 20.72 4.31 -3.53
N GLN A 65 19.77 5.09 -4.05
CA GLN A 65 20.10 6.18 -4.95
C GLN A 65 20.47 7.40 -4.12
N GLU A 66 21.53 8.08 -4.51
CA GLU A 66 21.78 9.44 -4.05
C GLU A 66 20.56 10.28 -4.40
N SER A 67 19.69 10.50 -3.43
CA SER A 67 18.50 11.33 -3.58
C SER A 67 18.65 12.56 -2.70
N THR A 68 18.36 13.72 -3.27
CA THR A 68 18.25 14.97 -2.49
C THR A 68 16.99 14.98 -1.63
N THR A 69 16.00 14.13 -1.95
CA THR A 69 14.72 14.02 -1.24
C THR A 69 14.68 12.69 -0.49
N PRO A 70 14.35 12.68 0.82
CA PRO A 70 14.20 11.45 1.58
C PRO A 70 13.13 10.52 0.93
N ARG A 71 13.43 9.23 0.89
CA ARG A 71 12.53 8.20 0.38
C ARG A 71 12.23 7.21 1.49
N ILE A 72 10.97 7.11 1.86
CA ILE A 72 10.50 6.19 2.90
C ILE A 72 9.44 5.28 2.30
N ALA A 73 9.63 3.99 2.47
CA ALA A 73 8.65 2.98 2.10
C ALA A 73 7.97 2.40 3.34
N LEU A 74 6.67 2.17 3.25
CA LEU A 74 5.90 1.39 4.21
C LEU A 74 5.97 -0.09 3.81
N ASN A 75 6.46 -0.95 4.70
CA ASN A 75 6.57 -2.39 4.45
C ASN A 75 5.31 -3.13 4.92
N ARG A 76 4.78 -2.72 6.08
CA ARG A 76 3.64 -3.37 6.72
C ARG A 76 2.83 -2.36 7.52
N ALA A 77 1.51 -2.56 7.53
CA ALA A 77 0.60 -1.95 8.49
C ALA A 77 -0.26 -3.02 9.13
N LEU A 78 -0.41 -2.97 10.45
CA LEU A 78 -1.36 -3.78 11.22
C LEU A 78 -2.17 -2.83 12.09
N ILE A 79 -3.49 -2.84 11.92
CA ILE A 79 -4.41 -1.95 12.62
C ILE A 79 -5.55 -2.79 13.18
N SER A 80 -5.77 -2.73 14.50
CA SER A 80 -6.82 -3.49 15.20
C SER A 80 -7.68 -2.56 16.03
N PHE A 81 -9.00 -2.61 15.88
CA PHE A 81 -9.97 -1.79 16.62
C PHE A 81 -11.40 -2.33 16.52
N GLU A 82 -12.27 -1.89 17.44
CA GLU A 82 -13.72 -2.11 17.35
C GLU A 82 -14.37 -0.92 16.60
N PRO A 83 -14.95 -1.10 15.39
CA PRO A 83 -15.34 0.02 14.54
C PRO A 83 -16.60 0.77 15.00
N TRP A 84 -17.41 0.22 15.90
CA TRP A 84 -18.67 0.80 16.38
C TRP A 84 -18.62 1.34 17.80
N ASP A 85 -17.49 1.27 18.44
CA ASP A 85 -17.28 1.77 19.79
C ASP A 85 -16.03 2.67 19.82
N GLU A 86 -16.04 3.71 20.64
CA GLU A 86 -14.84 4.49 20.93
C GLU A 86 -13.91 3.67 21.80
N SER A 87 -13.24 2.72 21.19
CA SER A 87 -12.33 1.78 21.83
C SER A 87 -10.88 2.16 21.55
N HIS A 88 -9.95 1.43 22.15
CA HIS A 88 -8.56 1.57 21.81
C HIS A 88 -8.30 0.93 20.45
N MET A 89 -7.56 1.66 19.61
CA MET A 89 -7.01 1.19 18.35
C MET A 89 -5.53 0.93 18.52
N HIS A 90 -5.10 -0.26 18.19
CA HIS A 90 -3.70 -0.60 18.13
C HIS A 90 -3.19 -0.48 16.70
N VAL A 91 -2.08 0.21 16.50
CA VAL A 91 -1.48 0.50 15.19
C VAL A 91 -0.01 0.10 15.23
N GLU A 92 0.39 -0.78 14.32
CA GLU A 92 1.79 -1.18 14.10
C GLU A 92 2.16 -0.85 12.65
N LEU A 93 3.20 -0.04 12.45
CA LEU A 93 3.69 0.39 11.15
C LEU A 93 5.16 0.08 11.01
N THR A 94 5.54 -0.65 9.96
CA THR A 94 6.94 -0.94 9.65
C THR A 94 7.37 -0.15 8.42
N PHE A 95 8.41 0.67 8.56
CA PHE A 95 8.96 1.48 7.49
C PHE A 95 10.42 1.13 7.20
N THR A 96 10.86 1.44 5.98
CA THR A 96 12.27 1.42 5.57
C THR A 96 12.63 2.78 4.98
N ASN A 97 13.78 3.28 5.33
CA ASN A 97 14.39 4.43 4.67
C ASN A 97 15.16 3.94 3.44
N ASP A 98 14.61 4.19 2.24
CA ASP A 98 15.22 3.80 0.97
C ASP A 98 16.23 4.85 0.46
N SER A 99 16.57 5.86 1.27
CA SER A 99 17.62 6.83 0.98
C SER A 99 18.96 6.33 1.53
N ASP A 100 20.05 6.85 0.98
CA ASP A 100 21.41 6.60 1.45
C ASP A 100 21.80 7.39 2.72
N LYS A 101 20.92 8.32 3.16
CA LYS A 101 21.15 9.24 4.28
C LYS A 101 20.06 9.15 5.33
N MET A 102 20.41 9.48 6.55
CA MET A 102 19.44 9.67 7.63
C MET A 102 18.50 10.85 7.30
N ILE A 103 17.26 10.72 7.75
CA ILE A 103 16.26 11.77 7.60
C ILE A 103 16.49 12.80 8.69
N ALA A 104 16.81 14.04 8.31
CA ALA A 104 17.16 15.09 9.26
C ALA A 104 15.93 15.80 9.86
N GLU A 105 14.83 15.88 9.09
CA GLU A 105 13.63 16.61 9.50
C GLU A 105 12.62 15.69 10.18
N LYS A 106 12.29 15.97 11.44
CA LYS A 106 11.18 15.31 12.12
C LYS A 106 9.87 15.94 11.66
N ARG A 107 8.94 15.12 11.17
CA ARG A 107 7.58 15.54 10.81
C ARG A 107 6.55 14.87 11.69
N THR A 108 5.47 15.58 12.00
CA THR A 108 4.34 14.96 12.69
C THR A 108 3.56 14.11 11.68
N ILE A 109 3.35 12.85 12.05
CA ILE A 109 2.61 11.89 11.23
C ILE A 109 1.24 11.71 11.86
N TYR A 110 0.20 11.72 11.05
CA TYR A 110 -1.17 11.52 11.49
C TYR A 110 -1.76 10.29 10.81
N LEU A 111 -2.50 9.51 11.58
CA LEU A 111 -3.44 8.54 11.03
C LEU A 111 -4.74 9.27 10.72
N ALA A 112 -5.22 9.13 9.49
CA ALA A 112 -6.42 9.76 8.98
C ALA A 112 -7.43 8.71 8.53
N PHE A 113 -8.72 8.94 8.83
CA PHE A 113 -9.84 8.14 8.36
C PHE A 113 -10.78 9.03 7.56
N ASP A 114 -11.06 8.64 6.34
CA ASP A 114 -11.97 9.34 5.45
C ASP A 114 -13.08 8.39 4.99
N ASP A 115 -14.31 8.88 4.87
CA ASP A 115 -15.42 8.11 4.31
C ASP A 115 -15.31 7.98 2.77
N ALA A 116 -16.28 7.32 2.16
CA ALA A 116 -16.32 7.14 0.70
C ALA A 116 -16.44 8.46 -0.08
N LYS A 117 -16.84 9.56 0.56
CA LYS A 117 -16.92 10.90 -0.05
C LYS A 117 -15.62 11.69 0.14
N GLY A 118 -14.67 11.14 0.90
CA GLY A 118 -13.44 11.84 1.28
C GLY A 118 -13.62 12.82 2.43
N GLU A 119 -14.72 12.73 3.17
CA GLU A 119 -14.94 13.52 4.37
C GLU A 119 -14.12 12.96 5.53
N ASN A 120 -13.38 13.84 6.20
CA ASN A 120 -12.49 13.45 7.28
C ASN A 120 -13.26 13.14 8.56
N HIS A 121 -13.22 11.87 8.99
CA HIS A 121 -13.79 11.45 10.26
C HIS A 121 -12.86 11.69 11.45
N MET A 122 -11.58 11.45 11.25
CA MET A 122 -10.60 11.60 12.32
C MET A 122 -9.19 11.81 11.76
N ARG A 123 -8.42 12.66 12.45
CA ARG A 123 -6.96 12.74 12.31
C ARG A 123 -6.33 12.67 13.69
N ARG A 124 -5.51 11.68 13.93
CA ARG A 124 -4.79 11.47 15.20
C ARG A 124 -3.30 11.47 14.97
N PRO A 125 -2.54 12.23 15.75
CA PRO A 125 -1.08 12.17 15.68
C PRO A 125 -0.58 10.80 16.12
N LEU A 126 0.53 10.38 15.51
CA LEU A 126 1.30 9.19 15.86
C LEU A 126 2.64 9.66 16.46
N PRO A 127 2.68 10.01 17.76
CA PRO A 127 3.83 10.69 18.37
C PRO A 127 5.10 9.83 18.42
N HIS A 128 4.97 8.50 18.46
CA HIS A 128 6.11 7.59 18.51
C HIS A 128 6.67 7.27 17.11
N VAL A 129 5.92 7.56 16.04
CA VAL A 129 6.43 7.39 14.66
C VAL A 129 7.37 8.55 14.33
N ASP A 130 8.65 8.25 14.25
CA ASP A 130 9.71 9.24 14.03
C ASP A 130 10.68 8.76 12.94
N PHE A 131 10.55 9.31 11.74
CA PHE A 131 11.36 8.93 10.60
C PHE A 131 12.85 9.28 10.75
N THR A 132 13.21 10.19 11.64
CA THR A 132 14.63 10.51 11.91
C THR A 132 15.38 9.34 12.53
N LYS A 133 14.66 8.33 13.06
CA LYS A 133 15.23 7.09 13.63
C LYS A 133 15.46 6.00 12.61
N LEU A 134 14.97 6.17 11.36
CA LEU A 134 15.10 5.17 10.31
C LEU A 134 16.52 5.17 9.73
N GLU A 135 17.29 4.13 10.03
CA GLU A 135 18.57 3.91 9.39
C GLU A 135 18.38 3.51 7.91
N PRO A 136 19.27 3.97 7.00
CA PRO A 136 19.24 3.58 5.60
C PRO A 136 19.19 2.06 5.38
N GLY A 137 18.22 1.61 4.60
CA GLY A 137 18.03 0.21 4.22
C GLY A 137 17.56 -0.73 5.33
N LYS A 138 17.36 -0.24 6.57
CA LYS A 138 16.89 -1.08 7.68
C LYS A 138 15.41 -0.85 7.98
N PRO A 139 14.60 -1.92 8.04
CA PRO A 139 13.21 -1.79 8.47
C PRO A 139 13.14 -1.51 9.98
N MET A 140 12.19 -0.64 10.35
CA MET A 140 11.87 -0.33 11.73
C MET A 140 10.36 -0.32 11.94
N THR A 141 9.92 -0.91 13.05
CA THR A 141 8.51 -0.96 13.44
C THR A 141 8.22 0.04 14.54
N PHE A 142 7.12 0.76 14.39
CA PHE A 142 6.57 1.67 15.37
C PHE A 142 5.19 1.18 15.82
N GLU A 143 4.90 1.31 17.09
CA GLU A 143 3.64 0.91 17.69
C GLU A 143 2.97 2.11 18.37
N GLU A 144 1.65 2.22 18.17
CA GLU A 144 0.81 3.26 18.78
C GLU A 144 -0.49 2.66 19.31
N THR A 145 -0.98 3.25 20.39
CA THR A 145 -2.32 2.98 20.88
C THR A 145 -3.10 4.29 20.92
N LEU A 146 -4.20 4.33 20.19
CA LEU A 146 -5.02 5.52 19.96
C LEU A 146 -6.47 5.24 20.35
N LEU A 147 -7.26 6.31 20.51
CA LEU A 147 -8.73 6.19 20.55
C LEU A 147 -9.26 6.13 19.11
N ALA A 148 -9.94 5.03 18.78
CA ALA A 148 -10.68 4.91 17.52
C ALA A 148 -11.97 5.74 17.57
N PRO A 149 -12.41 6.33 16.45
CA PRO A 149 -13.77 6.86 16.38
C PRO A 149 -14.77 5.72 16.26
N ALA A 150 -16.01 5.97 16.68
CA ALA A 150 -17.12 5.13 16.30
C ALA A 150 -17.46 5.38 14.83
N PHE A 151 -17.44 4.32 14.02
CA PHE A 151 -17.82 4.38 12.61
C PHE A 151 -19.25 3.92 12.40
N GLY A 152 -20.03 4.68 11.64
CA GLY A 152 -21.29 4.20 11.11
C GLY A 152 -21.07 3.12 10.03
N PRO A 153 -22.15 2.43 9.58
CA PRO A 153 -22.04 1.51 8.45
C PRO A 153 -21.55 2.25 7.20
N GLY A 154 -20.51 1.71 6.57
CA GLY A 154 -19.92 2.32 5.38
C GLY A 154 -18.51 1.84 5.08
N THR A 155 -17.97 2.33 3.98
CA THR A 155 -16.57 2.06 3.57
C THR A 155 -15.71 3.27 3.91
N TYR A 156 -14.56 3.00 4.50
CA TYR A 156 -13.62 4.01 4.97
C TYR A 156 -12.23 3.73 4.42
N SER A 157 -11.49 4.81 4.15
CA SER A 157 -10.07 4.76 3.82
C SER A 157 -9.25 5.10 5.05
N ILE A 158 -8.13 4.41 5.23
CA ILE A 158 -7.11 4.72 6.23
C ILE A 158 -5.89 5.25 5.49
N SER A 159 -5.39 6.40 5.94
CA SER A 159 -4.27 7.08 5.30
C SER A 159 -3.28 7.61 6.33
N LEU A 160 -2.02 7.79 5.92
CA LEU A 160 -1.05 8.58 6.66
C LEU A 160 -1.01 9.99 6.05
N TRP A 161 -1.24 10.99 6.88
CA TRP A 161 -1.05 12.38 6.54
C TRP A 161 0.23 12.89 7.20
N ILE A 162 1.16 13.33 6.39
CA ILE A 162 2.49 13.76 6.81
C ILE A 162 2.72 15.19 6.27
N PRO A 163 2.13 16.20 6.94
CA PRO A 163 2.19 17.58 6.46
C PRO A 163 3.56 18.21 6.61
N SER A 164 3.72 19.38 6.00
CA SER A 164 4.85 20.25 6.29
C SER A 164 4.83 20.69 7.75
N ASN A 165 6.02 20.87 8.34
CA ASN A 165 6.16 21.48 9.65
C ASN A 165 5.92 23.00 9.64
N ASP A 166 6.01 23.63 8.48
CA ASP A 166 5.64 25.04 8.33
C ASP A 166 4.13 25.19 8.48
N ALA A 167 3.70 25.93 9.48
CA ALA A 167 2.29 26.12 9.80
C ALA A 167 1.50 26.75 8.63
N THR A 168 2.13 27.53 7.79
CA THR A 168 1.51 28.18 6.59
C THR A 168 1.31 27.20 5.46
N LEU A 169 2.12 26.14 5.38
CA LEU A 169 2.11 25.10 4.36
C LEU A 169 1.47 23.80 4.84
N LYS A 170 1.07 23.72 6.11
CA LYS A 170 0.57 22.49 6.73
C LYS A 170 -0.61 21.85 5.96
N PHE A 171 -1.48 22.66 5.37
CA PHE A 171 -2.66 22.20 4.63
C PHE A 171 -2.45 22.26 3.11
N ASP A 172 -1.27 22.67 2.65
CA ASP A 172 -0.92 22.61 1.25
C ASP A 172 -0.45 21.21 0.88
N ARG A 173 -1.25 20.52 0.08
CA ARG A 173 -1.02 19.14 -0.35
C ARG A 173 0.32 18.94 -1.05
N ALA A 174 0.79 19.95 -1.79
CA ALA A 174 2.06 19.89 -2.51
C ALA A 174 3.28 19.78 -1.57
N HIS A 175 3.12 20.15 -0.29
CA HIS A 175 4.17 20.12 0.72
C HIS A 175 4.06 18.92 1.67
N ASN A 176 3.08 18.04 1.47
CA ASN A 176 2.96 16.81 2.21
C ASN A 176 4.06 15.82 1.79
N PHE A 177 4.56 15.07 2.76
CA PHE A 177 5.50 13.98 2.47
C PHE A 177 4.73 12.76 1.95
N LEU A 178 5.11 12.30 0.77
CA LEU A 178 4.56 11.11 0.15
C LEU A 178 5.55 9.94 0.27
N LEU A 179 5.04 8.76 0.63
CA LEU A 179 5.81 7.54 0.71
C LEU A 179 6.24 7.08 -0.69
N SER A 180 7.30 6.29 -0.76
CA SER A 180 7.88 5.83 -2.04
C SER A 180 7.21 4.58 -2.61
N ASN A 181 6.22 4.00 -1.91
CA ASN A 181 5.52 2.81 -2.37
C ASN A 181 4.64 3.11 -3.59
N GLU A 182 4.62 2.21 -4.54
CA GLU A 182 3.64 2.25 -5.64
C GLU A 182 2.22 2.02 -5.11
N GLY A 183 1.26 2.82 -5.57
CA GLY A 183 -0.16 2.70 -5.20
C GLY A 183 -0.54 3.21 -3.79
N VAL A 184 0.42 3.66 -2.98
CA VAL A 184 0.17 4.24 -1.65
C VAL A 184 -0.02 5.76 -1.71
N PRO A 185 0.87 6.53 -2.37
CA PRO A 185 0.71 7.97 -2.49
C PRO A 185 -0.50 8.34 -3.34
N ASP A 186 -1.31 9.24 -2.83
CA ASP A 186 -2.36 9.92 -3.58
C ASP A 186 -1.98 11.40 -3.70
N THR A 187 -1.47 11.77 -4.86
CA THR A 187 -1.00 13.13 -5.13
C THR A 187 -2.13 14.16 -5.18
N GLU A 188 -3.36 13.73 -5.46
CA GLU A 188 -4.52 14.63 -5.52
C GLU A 188 -4.95 15.07 -4.12
N SER A 189 -4.95 14.15 -3.15
CA SER A 189 -5.28 14.46 -1.75
C SER A 189 -4.06 14.84 -0.91
N GLY A 190 -2.85 14.49 -1.35
CA GLY A 190 -1.62 14.64 -0.57
C GLY A 190 -1.55 13.65 0.61
N LEU A 191 -2.25 12.54 0.52
CA LEU A 191 -2.31 11.49 1.54
C LEU A 191 -1.58 10.22 1.07
N ASN A 192 -1.15 9.41 2.01
CA ASN A 192 -0.62 8.08 1.74
C ASN A 192 -1.69 7.06 2.13
N ARG A 193 -2.46 6.55 1.17
CA ARG A 193 -3.55 5.59 1.42
C ARG A 193 -2.98 4.22 1.74
N ILE A 194 -3.21 3.74 2.97
CA ILE A 194 -2.62 2.49 3.44
C ILE A 194 -3.60 1.33 3.50
N ALA A 195 -4.89 1.59 3.70
CA ALA A 195 -5.89 0.53 3.75
C ALA A 195 -7.29 1.05 3.44
N LYS A 196 -8.22 0.13 3.24
CA LYS A 196 -9.66 0.36 3.24
C LYS A 196 -10.33 -0.71 4.09
N PHE A 197 -11.44 -0.36 4.73
CA PHE A 197 -12.28 -1.31 5.44
C PHE A 197 -13.75 -0.94 5.30
N THR A 198 -14.63 -1.90 5.58
CA THR A 198 -16.07 -1.68 5.64
C THR A 198 -16.54 -1.93 7.05
N ALA A 199 -17.11 -0.89 7.69
CA ALA A 199 -17.80 -1.04 8.94
C ALA A 199 -19.24 -1.51 8.64
N THR A 200 -19.68 -2.55 9.32
CA THR A 200 -21.06 -3.04 9.29
C THR A 200 -21.85 -2.37 10.41
N ALA A 201 -23.18 -2.54 10.44
CA ALA A 201 -23.98 -2.09 11.59
C ALA A 201 -23.51 -2.77 12.88
N ALA A 202 -23.51 -2.01 13.97
CA ALA A 202 -23.22 -2.55 15.30
C ALA A 202 -24.08 -3.78 15.59
N PRO A 203 -23.52 -4.86 16.15
CA PRO A 203 -24.31 -6.01 16.54
C PRO A 203 -25.36 -5.56 17.57
N GLN A 204 -26.64 -5.83 17.28
CA GLN A 204 -27.71 -5.52 18.24
C GLN A 204 -27.40 -6.25 19.54
N ARG A 205 -27.21 -5.49 20.63
CA ARG A 205 -27.20 -6.06 21.98
C ARG A 205 -28.54 -6.77 22.17
N LYS A 206 -28.52 -8.11 22.24
CA LYS A 206 -29.71 -8.83 22.68
C LYS A 206 -30.11 -8.23 24.04
N SER A 207 -31.21 -7.50 24.08
CA SER A 207 -31.80 -7.04 25.33
C SER A 207 -31.98 -8.29 26.21
N SER A 208 -31.17 -8.41 27.25
CA SER A 208 -31.40 -9.42 28.28
C SER A 208 -32.74 -9.04 28.91
N LYS A 209 -33.81 -9.75 28.51
CA LYS A 209 -35.12 -9.65 29.16
C LYS A 209 -34.85 -9.90 30.64
N ALA A 210 -35.09 -8.86 31.46
CA ALA A 210 -35.03 -9.03 32.90
C ALA A 210 -35.95 -10.20 33.28
N PRO A 211 -35.54 -11.11 34.15
CA PRO A 211 -36.43 -12.12 34.66
C PRO A 211 -37.51 -11.39 35.47
N ASP A 212 -38.80 -11.65 35.11
CA ASP A 212 -39.98 -11.25 35.89
C ASP A 212 -40.00 -11.90 37.28
#